data_31642fcef2a6b0535e468fb631890653
#
_entry.id   31642fcef2a6b0535e468fb631890653
#
_cell.length_a   1.000
_cell.length_b   1.000
_cell.length_c   1.000
_cell.angle_alpha   90.00
_cell.angle_beta   90.00
_cell.angle_gamma   90.00
#
_symmetry.space_group_name_H-M   'P 1'
#
loop_
_entity.id
_entity.type
_entity.pdbx_description
1 polymer ?
#
loop_
_entity_poly.entity_id
_entity_poly.type
_entity_poly.pdbx_seq_one_letter_code
_entity_poly.pdbx_strand_id
1 'polypeptide(L)'
;PEGKVVGFDVQEAAIASTRKHLEQLGVPAARYELHCQSHADLLQVVQPGTADAVMFNFGWLPGAAHDVHSTADSTLPALQAGLDALKPGGVLAAVLYSGKVIGNAEKKAAAEFFRSLPLADYTVLICEFANWADTAPLPCFVIKREK
;
A
#
# COMPACT_ATOMS: atom_id res chain seq x y z
N PRO A 1 18.44 12.10 -5.95
CA PRO A 1 17.67 11.69 -4.78
C PRO A 1 18.45 10.64 -3.97
N GLU A 2 18.47 10.74 -2.64
CA GLU A 2 19.24 9.83 -1.78
C GLU A 2 18.37 8.72 -1.15
N GLY A 3 17.06 8.73 -1.41
CA GLY A 3 16.11 7.80 -0.85
C GLY A 3 16.32 6.34 -1.27
N LYS A 4 15.82 5.42 -0.46
CA LYS A 4 15.74 3.98 -0.72
C LYS A 4 14.28 3.55 -0.77
N VAL A 5 13.94 2.63 -1.67
CA VAL A 5 12.62 2.02 -1.78
C VAL A 5 12.70 0.59 -1.26
N VAL A 6 11.74 0.21 -0.43
CA VAL A 6 11.54 -1.18 0.01
C VAL A 6 10.22 -1.66 -0.59
N GLY A 7 10.26 -2.70 -1.40
CA GLY A 7 9.10 -3.24 -2.11
C GLY A 7 8.74 -4.64 -1.63
N PHE A 8 7.44 -4.91 -1.55
CA PHE A 8 6.88 -6.18 -1.11
C PHE A 8 5.87 -6.70 -2.13
N ASP A 9 5.96 -7.96 -2.46
CA ASP A 9 4.94 -8.71 -3.19
C ASP A 9 5.02 -10.19 -2.80
N VAL A 10 3.90 -10.87 -2.73
CA VAL A 10 3.86 -12.32 -2.42
C VAL A 10 4.19 -13.17 -3.64
N GLN A 11 4.18 -12.59 -4.84
CA GLN A 11 4.44 -13.27 -6.09
C GLN A 11 5.91 -13.10 -6.51
N GLU A 12 6.65 -14.18 -6.55
CA GLU A 12 8.05 -14.18 -6.98
C GLU A 12 8.23 -13.59 -8.39
N ALA A 13 7.28 -13.87 -9.30
CA ALA A 13 7.29 -13.33 -10.65
C ALA A 13 7.18 -11.79 -10.68
N ALA A 14 6.39 -11.19 -9.77
CA ALA A 14 6.26 -9.75 -9.64
C ALA A 14 7.57 -9.12 -9.12
N ILE A 15 8.18 -9.74 -8.11
CA ILE A 15 9.51 -9.34 -7.58
C ILE A 15 10.58 -9.41 -8.67
N ALA A 16 10.64 -10.51 -9.43
CA ALA A 16 11.59 -10.69 -10.52
C ALA A 16 11.39 -9.65 -11.65
N SER A 17 10.14 -9.40 -12.02
CA SER A 17 9.78 -8.39 -13.03
C SER A 17 10.17 -6.98 -12.58
N THR A 18 9.88 -6.63 -11.34
CA THR A 18 10.23 -5.33 -10.75
C THR A 18 11.76 -5.14 -10.74
N ARG A 19 12.51 -6.14 -10.30
CA ARG A 19 13.98 -6.10 -10.30
C ARG A 19 14.53 -5.86 -11.69
N LYS A 20 14.09 -6.64 -12.67
CA LYS A 20 14.49 -6.49 -14.08
C LYS A 20 14.21 -5.09 -14.60
N HIS A 21 13.06 -4.52 -14.26
CA HIS A 21 12.68 -3.17 -14.70
C HIS A 21 13.59 -2.10 -14.09
N LEU A 22 13.88 -2.19 -12.79
CA LEU A 22 14.80 -1.28 -12.11
C LEU A 22 16.21 -1.35 -12.69
N GLU A 23 16.71 -2.55 -13.00
CA GLU A 23 18.00 -2.77 -13.64
C GLU A 23 18.04 -2.14 -15.05
N GLN A 24 16.98 -2.32 -15.86
CA GLN A 24 16.86 -1.70 -17.18
C GLN A 24 16.85 -0.17 -17.14
N LEU A 25 16.29 0.41 -16.07
CA LEU A 25 16.29 1.85 -15.84
C LEU A 25 17.62 2.36 -15.24
N GLY A 26 18.58 1.48 -14.99
CA GLY A 26 19.86 1.83 -14.39
C GLY A 26 19.78 2.28 -12.94
N VAL A 27 18.75 1.84 -12.20
CA VAL A 27 18.62 2.16 -10.77
C VAL A 27 19.66 1.37 -9.99
N PRO A 28 20.56 2.03 -9.21
CA PRO A 28 21.57 1.33 -8.43
C PRO A 28 20.96 0.36 -7.42
N ALA A 29 21.51 -0.84 -7.28
CA ALA A 29 21.02 -1.87 -6.36
C ALA A 29 20.95 -1.40 -4.89
N ALA A 30 21.79 -0.46 -4.50
CA ALA A 30 21.76 0.13 -3.16
C ALA A 30 20.52 1.02 -2.89
N ARG A 31 19.74 1.33 -3.92
CA ARG A 31 18.57 2.22 -3.84
C ARG A 31 17.24 1.48 -3.69
N TYR A 32 17.24 0.16 -3.80
CA TYR A 32 16.02 -0.61 -3.60
C TYR A 32 16.30 -1.94 -2.89
N GLU A 33 15.28 -2.42 -2.23
CA GLU A 33 15.25 -3.72 -1.57
C GLU A 33 13.88 -4.34 -1.85
N LEU A 34 13.87 -5.59 -2.34
CA LEU A 34 12.64 -6.27 -2.78
C LEU A 34 12.46 -7.57 -2.00
N HIS A 35 11.30 -7.73 -1.38
CA HIS A 35 10.95 -8.86 -0.53
C HIS A 35 9.77 -9.64 -1.12
N CYS A 36 9.96 -10.95 -1.32
CA CYS A 36 8.89 -11.87 -1.70
C CYS A 36 8.15 -12.33 -0.43
N GLN A 37 7.35 -11.44 0.13
CA GLN A 37 6.58 -11.69 1.35
C GLN A 37 5.34 -10.79 1.42
N SER A 38 4.44 -11.05 2.36
CA SER A 38 3.25 -10.25 2.58
C SER A 38 3.60 -8.82 2.99
N HIS A 39 2.89 -7.86 2.41
CA HIS A 39 2.95 -6.46 2.84
C HIS A 39 2.46 -6.25 4.30
N ALA A 40 1.69 -7.20 4.86
CA ALA A 40 1.33 -7.16 6.27
C ALA A 40 2.54 -7.34 7.20
N ASP A 41 3.62 -7.95 6.71
CA ASP A 41 4.84 -8.20 7.45
C ASP A 41 5.91 -7.10 7.28
N LEU A 42 5.54 -5.95 6.71
CA LEU A 42 6.50 -4.90 6.38
C LEU A 42 7.34 -4.42 7.57
N LEU A 43 6.82 -4.47 8.79
CA LEU A 43 7.55 -4.10 10.01
C LEU A 43 8.64 -5.11 10.43
N GLN A 44 8.72 -6.27 9.80
CA GLN A 44 9.87 -7.18 9.98
C GLN A 44 11.13 -6.64 9.26
N VAL A 45 10.94 -5.74 8.29
CA VAL A 45 12.03 -5.17 7.46
C VAL A 45 12.18 -3.67 7.69
N VAL A 46 11.07 -2.94 7.78
CA VAL A 46 11.04 -1.49 7.95
C VAL A 46 10.85 -1.15 9.42
N GLN A 47 11.75 -0.34 9.98
CA GLN A 47 11.62 0.10 11.37
C GLN A 47 10.43 1.06 11.52
N PRO A 48 9.63 0.95 12.59
CA PRO A 48 8.57 1.89 12.89
C PRO A 48 9.07 3.34 12.96
N GLY A 49 8.29 4.26 12.43
CA GLY A 49 8.59 5.69 12.48
C GLY A 49 9.73 6.16 11.58
N THR A 50 10.14 5.38 10.56
CA THR A 50 11.27 5.73 9.69
C THR A 50 10.88 6.03 8.23
N ALA A 51 9.72 5.58 7.78
CA ALA A 51 9.30 5.75 6.39
C ALA A 51 8.80 7.17 6.11
N ASP A 52 9.30 7.80 5.06
CA ASP A 52 8.78 9.08 4.53
C ASP A 52 7.43 8.90 3.85
N ALA A 53 7.29 7.80 3.12
CA ALA A 53 6.07 7.45 2.42
C ALA A 53 5.86 5.94 2.40
N VAL A 54 4.60 5.53 2.48
CA VAL A 54 4.15 4.15 2.26
C VAL A 54 3.10 4.16 1.16
N MET A 55 3.20 3.25 0.20
CA MET A 55 2.24 3.16 -0.89
C MET A 55 1.68 1.73 -1.00
N PHE A 56 0.36 1.61 -1.02
CA PHE A 56 -0.35 0.37 -1.28
C PHE A 56 -1.20 0.48 -2.53
N ASN A 57 -1.11 -0.55 -3.36
CA ASN A 57 -1.99 -0.75 -4.49
C ASN A 57 -2.68 -2.12 -4.32
N PHE A 58 -3.80 -2.11 -3.58
CA PHE A 58 -4.54 -3.34 -3.29
C PHE A 58 -5.31 -3.80 -4.52
N GLY A 59 -4.81 -4.83 -5.16
CA GLY A 59 -5.39 -5.38 -6.37
C GLY A 59 -4.69 -6.67 -6.76
N TRP A 60 -4.93 -7.14 -7.96
CA TRP A 60 -4.22 -8.29 -8.52
C TRP A 60 -3.23 -7.84 -9.61
N LEU A 61 -2.24 -8.67 -9.87
CA LEU A 61 -1.35 -8.47 -11.00
C LEU A 61 -2.11 -8.75 -12.31
N PRO A 62 -2.21 -7.80 -13.26
CA PRO A 62 -2.84 -8.05 -14.55
C PRO A 62 -2.18 -9.23 -15.26
N GLY A 63 -2.99 -10.25 -15.64
CA GLY A 63 -2.50 -11.45 -16.33
C GLY A 63 -2.04 -12.59 -15.42
N ALA A 64 -2.06 -12.43 -14.09
CA ALA A 64 -1.83 -13.52 -13.14
C ALA A 64 -3.11 -14.33 -12.86
N ALA A 65 -2.96 -15.54 -12.31
CA ALA A 65 -4.11 -16.33 -11.85
C ALA A 65 -4.89 -15.56 -10.78
N HIS A 66 -6.22 -15.57 -10.87
CA HIS A 66 -7.11 -14.81 -10.00
C HIS A 66 -7.17 -15.30 -8.54
N ASP A 67 -6.39 -16.33 -8.20
CA ASP A 67 -6.43 -16.99 -6.88
C ASP A 67 -5.57 -16.28 -5.82
N VAL A 68 -4.70 -15.34 -6.23
CA VAL A 68 -3.84 -14.58 -5.31
C VAL A 68 -4.28 -13.12 -5.32
N HIS A 69 -5.01 -12.73 -4.30
CA HIS A 69 -5.49 -11.35 -4.09
C HIS A 69 -5.42 -10.98 -2.60
N SER A 70 -5.40 -9.69 -2.32
CA SER A 70 -5.53 -9.20 -0.95
C SER A 70 -6.93 -9.53 -0.39
N THR A 71 -7.01 -9.81 0.89
CA THR A 71 -8.26 -10.02 1.62
C THR A 71 -8.36 -9.01 2.76
N ALA A 72 -9.54 -8.78 3.31
CA ALA A 72 -9.71 -7.89 4.46
C ALA A 72 -8.80 -8.29 5.63
N ASP A 73 -8.56 -9.59 5.80
CA ASP A 73 -7.70 -10.14 6.85
C ASP A 73 -6.20 -9.77 6.68
N SER A 74 -5.75 -9.49 5.45
CA SER A 74 -4.39 -9.05 5.17
C SER A 74 -4.29 -7.54 4.96
N THR A 75 -5.34 -6.91 4.46
CA THR A 75 -5.37 -5.48 4.14
C THR A 75 -5.33 -4.60 5.39
N LEU A 76 -6.19 -4.86 6.38
CA LEU A 76 -6.21 -4.02 7.59
C LEU A 76 -4.91 -4.11 8.41
N PRO A 77 -4.31 -5.28 8.65
CA PRO A 77 -2.98 -5.38 9.26
C PRO A 77 -1.90 -4.63 8.47
N ALA A 78 -1.92 -4.71 7.13
CA ALA A 78 -0.97 -4.00 6.29
C ALA A 78 -1.12 -2.48 6.39
N LEU A 79 -2.35 -1.96 6.38
CA LEU A 79 -2.62 -0.53 6.57
C LEU A 79 -2.12 -0.05 7.93
N GLN A 80 -2.38 -0.81 9.00
CA GLN A 80 -1.87 -0.47 10.34
C GLN A 80 -0.34 -0.49 10.37
N ALA A 81 0.29 -1.54 9.85
CA ALA A 81 1.76 -1.63 9.77
C ALA A 81 2.36 -0.47 8.95
N GLY A 82 1.70 -0.07 7.86
CA GLY A 82 2.08 1.08 7.07
C GLY A 82 2.03 2.40 7.85
N LEU A 83 0.99 2.61 8.65
CA LEU A 83 0.88 3.79 9.52
C LEU A 83 1.94 3.81 10.62
N ASP A 84 2.25 2.63 11.18
CA ASP A 84 3.28 2.49 12.22
C ASP A 84 4.69 2.75 11.65
N ALA A 85 4.93 2.35 10.40
CA ALA A 85 6.18 2.61 9.69
C ALA A 85 6.42 4.09 9.41
N LEU A 86 5.37 4.91 9.25
CA LEU A 86 5.50 6.33 8.92
C LEU A 86 6.16 7.12 10.05
N LYS A 87 7.11 7.98 9.67
CA LYS A 87 7.59 9.05 10.55
C LYS A 87 6.54 10.17 10.69
N PRO A 88 6.62 11.05 11.70
CA PRO A 88 5.85 12.29 11.74
C PRO A 88 6.01 13.09 10.43
N GLY A 89 4.93 13.62 9.88
CA GLY A 89 4.91 14.27 8.57
C GLY A 89 4.90 13.32 7.37
N GLY A 90 5.05 12.00 7.59
CA GLY A 90 5.01 10.99 6.53
C GLY A 90 3.61 10.77 5.96
N VAL A 91 3.54 10.21 4.75
CA VAL A 91 2.28 10.01 4.00
C VAL A 91 2.10 8.54 3.63
N LEU A 92 0.91 8.00 3.91
CA LEU A 92 0.45 6.74 3.35
C LEU A 92 -0.51 7.02 2.21
N ALA A 93 -0.26 6.43 1.04
CA ALA A 93 -1.17 6.43 -0.09
C ALA A 93 -1.67 5.00 -0.34
N ALA A 94 -2.98 4.81 -0.43
CA ALA A 94 -3.57 3.51 -0.75
C ALA A 94 -4.62 3.66 -1.86
N VAL A 95 -4.58 2.78 -2.86
CA VAL A 95 -5.64 2.68 -3.86
C VAL A 95 -6.41 1.39 -3.59
N LEU A 96 -7.70 1.54 -3.29
CA LEU A 96 -8.61 0.45 -3.00
C LEU A 96 -9.45 0.15 -4.24
N TYR A 97 -9.36 -1.06 -4.76
CA TYR A 97 -10.12 -1.48 -5.94
C TYR A 97 -11.36 -2.28 -5.52
N SER A 98 -12.45 -2.07 -6.26
CA SER A 98 -13.61 -2.96 -6.22
C SER A 98 -13.49 -3.92 -7.41
N GLY A 99 -13.35 -5.22 -7.15
CA GLY A 99 -13.32 -6.24 -8.19
C GLY A 99 -14.58 -7.10 -8.17
N LYS A 100 -14.90 -7.74 -9.29
CA LYS A 100 -15.99 -8.75 -9.36
C LYS A 100 -15.74 -9.93 -8.41
N VAL A 101 -14.49 -10.18 -8.04
CA VAL A 101 -14.06 -11.30 -7.18
C VAL A 101 -13.85 -10.86 -5.73
N ILE A 102 -13.30 -9.66 -5.49
CA ILE A 102 -12.93 -9.18 -4.14
C ILE A 102 -14.13 -8.51 -3.45
N GLY A 103 -15.17 -8.12 -4.18
CA GLY A 103 -16.36 -7.48 -3.63
C GLY A 103 -16.09 -6.09 -3.00
N ASN A 104 -17.17 -5.38 -2.70
CA ASN A 104 -17.09 -4.05 -2.06
C ASN A 104 -16.75 -4.11 -0.57
N ALA A 105 -16.72 -5.30 0.05
CA ALA A 105 -16.55 -5.46 1.49
C ALA A 105 -15.15 -5.01 1.98
N GLU A 106 -14.10 -5.43 1.27
CA GLU A 106 -12.72 -5.05 1.61
C GLU A 106 -12.50 -3.54 1.44
N LYS A 107 -12.93 -2.99 0.29
CA LYS A 107 -12.87 -1.55 0.04
C LYS A 107 -13.60 -0.74 1.12
N LYS A 108 -14.80 -1.21 1.53
CA LYS A 108 -15.59 -0.59 2.58
C LYS A 108 -14.89 -0.68 3.94
N ALA A 109 -14.39 -1.86 4.32
CA ALA A 109 -13.67 -2.06 5.57
C ALA A 109 -12.41 -1.17 5.67
N ALA A 110 -11.62 -1.08 4.59
CA ALA A 110 -10.44 -0.21 4.55
C ALA A 110 -10.82 1.28 4.63
N ALA A 111 -11.88 1.70 3.93
CA ALA A 111 -12.37 3.08 4.01
C ALA A 111 -12.89 3.43 5.42
N GLU A 112 -13.59 2.50 6.08
CA GLU A 112 -14.05 2.66 7.47
C GLU A 112 -12.86 2.72 8.44
N PHE A 113 -11.85 1.88 8.25
CA PHE A 113 -10.60 1.95 9.01
C PHE A 113 -9.96 3.34 8.92
N PHE A 114 -9.80 3.89 7.73
CA PHE A 114 -9.24 5.23 7.56
C PHE A 114 -10.10 6.31 8.22
N ARG A 115 -11.43 6.24 8.14
CA ARG A 115 -12.34 7.18 8.80
C ARG A 115 -12.27 7.11 10.32
N SER A 116 -11.90 5.96 10.88
CA SER A 116 -11.78 5.75 12.32
C SER A 116 -10.47 6.29 12.93
N LEU A 117 -9.50 6.67 12.11
CA LEU A 117 -8.21 7.15 12.59
C LEU A 117 -8.37 8.47 13.39
N PRO A 118 -7.69 8.60 14.54
CA PRO A 118 -7.84 9.77 15.40
C PRO A 118 -7.28 11.03 14.72
N LEU A 119 -8.08 12.10 14.68
CA LEU A 119 -7.70 13.39 14.12
C LEU A 119 -6.46 14.01 14.81
N ALA A 120 -6.22 13.67 16.07
CA ALA A 120 -5.05 14.15 16.80
C ALA A 120 -3.74 13.64 16.19
N ASP A 121 -3.75 12.47 15.55
CA ASP A 121 -2.57 11.77 15.04
C ASP A 121 -2.50 11.77 13.51
N TYR A 122 -3.65 11.84 12.82
CA TYR A 122 -3.73 11.68 11.37
C TYR A 122 -4.68 12.68 10.71
N THR A 123 -4.35 13.06 9.48
CA THR A 123 -5.27 13.70 8.54
C THR A 123 -5.55 12.72 7.40
N VAL A 124 -6.83 12.46 7.15
CA VAL A 124 -7.27 11.48 6.15
C VAL A 124 -8.00 12.18 5.01
N LEU A 125 -7.63 11.84 3.78
CA LEU A 125 -8.34 12.24 2.57
C LEU A 125 -8.78 10.97 1.83
N ILE A 126 -10.05 10.90 1.46
CA ILE A 126 -10.63 9.85 0.62
C ILE A 126 -11.16 10.53 -0.64
N CYS A 127 -10.63 10.12 -1.80
CA CYS A 127 -10.92 10.76 -3.07
C CYS A 127 -11.96 9.95 -3.85
N GLU A 128 -13.16 10.46 -3.98
CA GLU A 128 -14.25 9.86 -4.76
C GLU A 128 -14.35 10.50 -6.13
N PHE A 129 -14.53 9.69 -7.17
CA PHE A 129 -14.81 10.17 -8.52
C PHE A 129 -16.30 10.45 -8.66
N ALA A 130 -16.69 11.72 -8.68
CA ALA A 130 -18.09 12.14 -8.62
C ALA A 130 -18.96 11.67 -9.81
N ASN A 131 -18.36 11.33 -10.94
CA ASN A 131 -19.06 10.94 -12.17
C ASN A 131 -18.75 9.51 -12.62
N TRP A 132 -18.09 8.70 -11.77
CA TRP A 132 -17.80 7.30 -12.03
C TRP A 132 -18.78 6.40 -11.26
N ALA A 133 -18.85 5.13 -11.69
CA ALA A 133 -19.64 4.13 -10.96
C ALA A 133 -19.00 3.80 -9.59
N ASP A 134 -19.78 3.18 -8.68
CA ASP A 134 -19.33 2.76 -7.34
C ASP A 134 -18.16 1.75 -7.37
N THR A 135 -17.91 1.15 -8.54
CA THR A 135 -16.76 0.27 -8.78
C THR A 135 -15.46 1.02 -9.08
N ALA A 136 -15.49 2.35 -9.15
CA ALA A 136 -14.28 3.16 -9.33
C ALA A 136 -13.23 2.86 -8.24
N PRO A 137 -11.93 2.90 -8.58
CA PRO A 137 -10.88 2.88 -7.56
C PRO A 137 -11.08 4.00 -6.54
N LEU A 138 -10.74 3.75 -5.29
CA LEU A 138 -10.83 4.74 -4.21
C LEU A 138 -9.43 5.09 -3.72
N PRO A 139 -8.82 6.17 -4.20
CA PRO A 139 -7.56 6.68 -3.66
C PRO A 139 -7.77 7.26 -2.27
N CYS A 140 -6.91 6.84 -1.34
CA CYS A 140 -6.91 7.31 0.05
C CYS A 140 -5.51 7.81 0.40
N PHE A 141 -5.43 8.92 1.12
CA PHE A 141 -4.18 9.47 1.63
C PHE A 141 -4.31 9.70 3.13
N VAL A 142 -3.31 9.27 3.87
CA VAL A 142 -3.22 9.49 5.31
C VAL A 142 -1.90 10.18 5.61
N ILE A 143 -1.97 11.35 6.23
CA ILE A 143 -0.81 12.12 6.65
C ILE A 143 -0.66 11.95 8.16
N LYS A 144 0.47 11.42 8.62
CA LYS A 144 0.79 11.33 10.04
C LYS A 144 1.19 12.71 10.54
N ARG A 145 0.47 13.24 11.55
CA ARG A 145 0.71 14.59 12.03
C ARG A 145 2.03 14.70 12.79
N GLU A 146 2.67 15.84 12.66
CA GLU A 146 3.79 16.23 13.54
C GLU A 146 3.21 16.57 14.92
N LYS A 147 3.87 16.05 15.96
CA LYS A 147 3.55 16.38 17.36
C LYS A 147 4.55 17.39 17.89
#